data_93180b6f9f2c54dff72fab4585e92f2a
#
_entry.id   93180b6f9f2c54dff72fab4585e92f2a
#
_cell.length_a   1.000
_cell.length_b   1.000
_cell.length_c   1.000
_cell.angle_alpha   90.00
_cell.angle_beta   90.00
_cell.angle_gamma   90.00
#
_symmetry.space_group_name_H-M   'P 1'
#
loop_
_entity.id
_entity.type
_entity.pdbx_description
1 polymer ?
#
loop_
_entity_poly.entity_id
_entity_poly.type
_entity_poly.pdbx_seq_one_letter_code
_entity_poly.pdbx_strand_id
1 'polypeptide(L)'
;MTNLVITRGNPSVSQIAFTFDDGPIRVPIDAWLDALEQGGACGTFFVTGEWLDRYPAKAREMLARGHELTMHTYHHRRMADVPKAVFFDELKQAELAYQEATGRPAPTLLRFPYASYREENLEWLHEWNYLLVEGIDTIDWSGPPSAELVDRVLPELANGTILMFHANEIAKETPQAVTSLVRHAHAQGLAMVSVSELLHTAGYSTGERLWQVRFKPTLQDSFLSEQWKRVDGEDELRKLAADSLEWGNPKAPTGPGSYGKWLQALSAQVNSDGETRVVARSFADQHWAYVSASVRGDELVLEDFATKEPHADALVYILQWAAHEAAALGCEWITSTLDMRRIHKLCEQLGFESAIVVQEG
;
A
#
# COMPACT_ATOMS: atom_id res chain seq x y z
N MET A 1 -3.69 22.19 -0.21
CA MET A 1 -2.55 21.33 -0.59
C MET A 1 -2.50 20.22 0.43
N THR A 2 -2.82 19.01 0.04
CA THR A 2 -2.82 17.83 0.90
C THR A 2 -1.38 17.53 1.31
N ASN A 3 -1.13 17.31 2.58
CA ASN A 3 0.19 16.97 3.09
C ASN A 3 0.57 15.56 2.58
N LEU A 4 1.36 15.51 1.51
CA LEU A 4 1.83 14.25 0.90
C LEU A 4 2.94 13.56 1.72
N VAL A 5 3.37 14.19 2.81
CA VAL A 5 4.44 13.69 3.68
C VAL A 5 3.85 13.33 5.03
N ILE A 6 3.96 12.05 5.36
CA ILE A 6 3.54 11.54 6.66
C ILE A 6 4.69 11.71 7.63
N THR A 7 4.48 12.46 8.70
CA THR A 7 5.49 12.71 9.74
C THR A 7 5.13 12.14 11.10
N ARG A 8 3.86 11.72 11.28
CA ARG A 8 3.34 11.23 12.55
C ARG A 8 2.04 10.44 12.34
N GLY A 9 1.80 9.47 13.20
CA GLY A 9 0.50 8.82 13.36
C GLY A 9 -0.45 9.61 14.27
N ASN A 10 -1.56 9.00 14.67
CA ASN A 10 -2.56 9.64 15.51
C ASN A 10 -2.05 9.87 16.95
N PRO A 11 -2.00 11.11 17.44
CA PRO A 11 -1.52 11.41 18.79
C PRO A 11 -2.48 10.94 19.91
N SER A 12 -3.69 10.52 19.57
CA SER A 12 -4.68 10.02 20.54
C SER A 12 -4.57 8.50 20.77
N VAL A 13 -3.72 7.79 20.00
CA VAL A 13 -3.55 6.34 20.10
C VAL A 13 -2.15 6.05 20.65
N SER A 14 -2.09 5.18 21.67
CA SER A 14 -0.83 4.82 22.34
C SER A 14 0.01 3.85 21.50
N GLN A 15 0.44 4.32 20.32
CA GLN A 15 1.27 3.58 19.38
C GLN A 15 2.44 4.43 18.91
N ILE A 16 3.54 3.77 18.57
CA ILE A 16 4.78 4.38 18.07
C ILE A 16 5.39 3.46 17.01
N ALA A 17 6.07 4.01 16.01
CA ALA A 17 6.79 3.24 15.01
C ALA A 17 8.31 3.45 15.12
N PHE A 18 9.05 2.34 15.22
CA PHE A 18 10.49 2.31 15.03
C PHE A 18 10.79 1.99 13.58
N THR A 19 11.47 2.91 12.87
CA THR A 19 11.78 2.75 11.46
C THR A 19 13.28 2.80 11.20
N PHE A 20 13.73 2.04 10.19
CA PHE A 20 15.15 1.84 9.90
C PHE A 20 15.41 1.97 8.42
N ASP A 21 16.35 2.84 8.05
CA ASP A 21 16.71 3.10 6.66
C ASP A 21 17.93 2.27 6.22
N ASP A 22 18.14 2.13 4.92
CA ASP A 22 19.25 1.53 4.20
C ASP A 22 19.17 -0.01 4.02
N GLY A 23 19.77 -0.74 4.91
CA GLY A 23 20.05 -2.17 4.84
C GLY A 23 21.56 -2.45 4.89
N PRO A 24 22.05 -3.15 5.94
CA PRO A 24 23.47 -3.34 6.14
C PRO A 24 24.05 -4.34 5.14
N ILE A 25 25.27 -4.06 4.65
CA ILE A 25 25.99 -4.90 3.68
C ILE A 25 27.01 -5.80 4.38
N ARG A 26 27.68 -5.30 5.44
CA ARG A 26 28.81 -5.96 6.10
C ARG A 26 28.51 -6.51 7.47
N VAL A 27 27.42 -6.06 8.10
CA VAL A 27 26.98 -6.51 9.40
C VAL A 27 25.62 -7.20 9.28
N PRO A 28 25.37 -8.27 10.07
CA PRO A 28 24.07 -8.93 10.04
C PRO A 28 22.97 -8.00 10.54
N ILE A 29 21.85 -7.91 9.77
CA ILE A 29 20.67 -7.14 10.18
C ILE A 29 19.98 -7.75 11.42
N ASP A 30 20.31 -9.00 11.75
CA ASP A 30 19.74 -9.74 12.87
C ASP A 30 19.82 -8.96 14.19
N ALA A 31 20.88 -8.18 14.42
CA ALA A 31 21.02 -7.39 15.62
C ALA A 31 19.87 -6.38 15.82
N TRP A 32 19.37 -5.79 14.74
CA TRP A 32 18.21 -4.87 14.77
C TRP A 32 16.91 -5.63 14.99
N LEU A 33 16.74 -6.77 14.29
CA LEU A 33 15.56 -7.61 14.43
C LEU A 33 15.43 -8.15 15.86
N ASP A 34 16.53 -8.72 16.39
CA ASP A 34 16.56 -9.27 17.75
C ASP A 34 16.31 -8.19 18.81
N ALA A 35 16.82 -6.97 18.60
CA ALA A 35 16.60 -5.85 19.53
C ALA A 35 15.11 -5.47 19.65
N LEU A 36 14.37 -5.54 18.55
CA LEU A 36 12.93 -5.30 18.50
C LEU A 36 12.15 -6.48 19.12
N GLU A 37 12.45 -7.70 18.69
CA GLU A 37 11.70 -8.90 19.08
C GLU A 37 11.83 -9.24 20.57
N GLN A 38 12.97 -8.95 21.19
CA GLN A 38 13.16 -9.10 22.65
C GLN A 38 12.12 -8.30 23.45
N GLY A 39 11.59 -7.25 22.88
CA GLY A 39 10.52 -6.45 23.46
C GLY A 39 9.16 -6.65 22.81
N GLY A 40 8.98 -7.64 21.94
CA GLY A 40 7.71 -7.87 21.24
C GLY A 40 7.32 -6.74 20.28
N ALA A 41 8.32 -5.97 19.80
CA ALA A 41 8.12 -4.85 18.91
C ALA A 41 8.21 -5.27 17.43
N CYS A 42 7.40 -4.63 16.58
CA CYS A 42 7.54 -4.67 15.14
C CYS A 42 8.32 -3.44 14.66
N GLY A 43 9.17 -3.58 13.66
CA GLY A 43 9.87 -2.47 13.01
C GLY A 43 9.49 -2.35 11.54
N THR A 44 9.61 -1.13 11.00
CA THR A 44 9.46 -0.87 9.56
C THR A 44 10.83 -0.55 8.97
N PHE A 45 11.24 -1.30 7.95
CA PHE A 45 12.54 -1.16 7.31
C PHE A 45 12.37 -0.59 5.90
N PHE A 46 12.91 0.61 5.68
CA PHE A 46 13.00 1.25 4.38
C PHE A 46 14.32 0.82 3.73
N VAL A 47 14.27 -0.21 2.91
CA VAL A 47 15.48 -0.82 2.32
C VAL A 47 15.68 -0.42 0.87
N THR A 48 16.95 -0.34 0.45
CA THR A 48 17.28 -0.01 -0.95
C THR A 48 17.03 -1.19 -1.88
N GLY A 49 16.76 -0.92 -3.16
CA GLY A 49 16.62 -1.97 -4.18
C GLY A 49 17.89 -2.79 -4.33
N GLU A 50 19.07 -2.14 -4.31
CA GLU A 50 20.36 -2.86 -4.35
C GLU A 50 20.54 -3.83 -3.17
N TRP A 51 20.04 -3.48 -2.00
CA TRP A 51 20.06 -4.38 -0.85
C TRP A 51 19.12 -5.58 -1.04
N LEU A 52 17.93 -5.34 -1.57
CA LEU A 52 16.95 -6.39 -1.88
C LEU A 52 17.51 -7.40 -2.90
N ASP A 53 18.14 -6.93 -3.96
CA ASP A 53 18.77 -7.80 -4.96
C ASP A 53 19.90 -8.64 -4.38
N ARG A 54 20.65 -8.08 -3.43
CA ARG A 54 21.78 -8.77 -2.80
C ARG A 54 21.33 -9.76 -1.72
N TYR A 55 20.23 -9.47 -1.00
CA TYR A 55 19.82 -10.23 0.18
C TYR A 55 18.34 -10.65 0.16
N PRO A 56 17.83 -11.25 -0.94
CA PRO A 56 16.40 -11.58 -1.06
C PRO A 56 15.93 -12.60 0.00
N ALA A 57 16.82 -13.51 0.44
CA ALA A 57 16.49 -14.47 1.49
C ALA A 57 16.27 -13.76 2.83
N LYS A 58 17.09 -12.75 3.13
CA LYS A 58 16.99 -11.97 4.37
C LYS A 58 15.72 -11.09 4.36
N ALA A 59 15.36 -10.49 3.22
CA ALA A 59 14.11 -9.77 3.07
C ALA A 59 12.88 -10.65 3.40
N ARG A 60 12.85 -11.88 2.89
CA ARG A 60 11.79 -12.85 3.22
C ARG A 60 11.78 -13.26 4.70
N GLU A 61 12.95 -13.43 5.28
CA GLU A 61 13.09 -13.74 6.72
C GLU A 61 12.53 -12.62 7.59
N MET A 62 12.87 -11.37 7.30
CA MET A 62 12.34 -10.19 8.02
C MET A 62 10.81 -10.13 7.98
N LEU A 63 10.21 -10.36 6.82
CA LEU A 63 8.76 -10.46 6.66
C LEU A 63 8.15 -11.65 7.43
N ALA A 64 8.84 -12.80 7.46
CA ALA A 64 8.40 -13.99 8.20
C ALA A 64 8.50 -13.78 9.73
N ARG A 65 9.42 -12.96 10.19
CA ARG A 65 9.58 -12.54 11.59
C ARG A 65 8.60 -11.44 12.01
N GLY A 66 7.71 -10.97 11.09
CA GLY A 66 6.65 -10.02 11.41
C GLY A 66 7.05 -8.54 11.28
N HIS A 67 8.20 -8.24 10.72
CA HIS A 67 8.59 -6.86 10.42
C HIS A 67 8.02 -6.40 9.08
N GLU A 68 7.86 -5.10 8.93
CA GLU A 68 7.46 -4.47 7.68
C GLU A 68 8.70 -4.08 6.86
N LEU A 69 8.67 -4.41 5.56
CA LEU A 69 9.63 -3.92 4.58
C LEU A 69 8.95 -2.95 3.64
N THR A 70 9.65 -1.87 3.34
CA THR A 70 9.22 -0.85 2.38
C THR A 70 10.42 -0.27 1.64
N MET A 71 10.24 0.76 0.82
CA MET A 71 11.23 1.17 -0.15
C MET A 71 12.04 2.41 0.27
N HIS A 72 13.34 2.39 -0.08
CA HIS A 72 14.28 3.50 0.11
C HIS A 72 15.01 3.89 -1.19
N THR A 73 14.27 3.93 -2.33
CA THR A 73 14.78 4.02 -3.69
C THR A 73 15.63 2.80 -4.09
N TYR A 74 16.20 2.80 -5.30
CA TYR A 74 17.03 1.67 -5.71
C TYR A 74 18.50 1.88 -5.35
N HIS A 75 19.13 3.01 -5.81
CA HIS A 75 20.56 3.29 -5.63
C HIS A 75 20.88 4.26 -4.48
N HIS A 76 19.94 4.56 -3.59
CA HIS A 76 20.15 5.51 -2.49
C HIS A 76 20.58 6.91 -2.95
N ARG A 77 19.93 7.45 -4.01
CA ARG A 77 20.24 8.77 -4.56
C ARG A 77 19.53 9.91 -3.82
N ARG A 78 20.12 11.08 -3.86
CA ARG A 78 19.43 12.33 -3.45
C ARG A 78 18.36 12.67 -4.48
N MET A 79 17.10 12.41 -4.15
CA MET A 79 16.00 12.49 -5.11
C MET A 79 15.67 13.92 -5.56
N ALA A 80 16.06 14.94 -4.77
CA ALA A 80 15.98 16.34 -5.19
C ALA A 80 16.86 16.67 -6.41
N ASP A 81 17.93 15.91 -6.63
CA ASP A 81 18.98 16.26 -7.60
C ASP A 81 18.82 15.49 -8.92
N VAL A 82 17.83 14.61 -9.05
CA VAL A 82 17.67 13.79 -10.25
C VAL A 82 16.57 14.31 -11.18
N PRO A 83 16.73 14.17 -12.51
CA PRO A 83 15.66 14.47 -13.47
C PRO A 83 14.45 13.55 -13.29
N LYS A 84 13.25 14.01 -13.71
CA LYS A 84 11.98 13.26 -13.59
C LYS A 84 12.08 11.82 -14.12
N ALA A 85 12.72 11.61 -15.27
CA ALA A 85 12.88 10.27 -15.84
C ALA A 85 13.70 9.33 -14.93
N VAL A 86 14.79 9.84 -14.33
CA VAL A 86 15.62 9.06 -13.39
C VAL A 86 14.90 8.85 -12.09
N PHE A 87 14.10 9.82 -11.63
CA PHE A 87 13.26 9.68 -10.45
C PHE A 87 12.32 8.47 -10.54
N PHE A 88 11.59 8.36 -11.63
CA PHE A 88 10.68 7.23 -11.84
C PHE A 88 11.42 5.91 -12.08
N ASP A 89 12.58 5.94 -12.72
CA ASP A 89 13.40 4.76 -12.93
C ASP A 89 13.90 4.18 -11.58
N GLU A 90 14.37 5.04 -10.66
CA GLU A 90 14.74 4.66 -9.30
C GLU A 90 13.58 3.96 -8.54
N LEU A 91 12.37 4.49 -8.63
CA LEU A 91 11.21 3.91 -7.96
C LEU A 91 10.81 2.58 -8.63
N LYS A 92 10.79 2.54 -9.95
CA LYS A 92 10.43 1.33 -10.70
C LYS A 92 11.41 0.19 -10.46
N GLN A 93 12.71 0.49 -10.44
CA GLN A 93 13.74 -0.53 -10.15
C GLN A 93 13.58 -1.04 -8.71
N ALA A 94 13.32 -0.15 -7.73
CA ALA A 94 13.06 -0.56 -6.35
C ALA A 94 11.80 -1.44 -6.22
N GLU A 95 10.71 -1.13 -6.94
CA GLU A 95 9.52 -1.97 -7.00
C GLU A 95 9.82 -3.38 -7.53
N LEU A 96 10.57 -3.47 -8.63
CA LEU A 96 10.93 -4.75 -9.23
C LEU A 96 11.80 -5.57 -8.28
N ALA A 97 12.84 -4.96 -7.69
CA ALA A 97 13.70 -5.62 -6.72
C ALA A 97 12.89 -6.11 -5.50
N TYR A 98 11.94 -5.32 -5.02
CA TYR A 98 11.07 -5.74 -3.93
C TYR A 98 10.21 -6.95 -4.32
N GLN A 99 9.58 -6.91 -5.48
CA GLN A 99 8.75 -8.01 -5.97
C GLN A 99 9.55 -9.29 -6.18
N GLU A 100 10.73 -9.19 -6.78
CA GLU A 100 11.61 -10.34 -7.00
C GLU A 100 12.14 -10.91 -5.69
N ALA A 101 12.55 -10.07 -4.76
CA ALA A 101 13.07 -10.51 -3.48
C ALA A 101 12.01 -11.18 -2.61
N THR A 102 10.79 -10.64 -2.57
CA THR A 102 9.75 -11.04 -1.60
C THR A 102 8.64 -11.90 -2.18
N GLY A 103 8.44 -11.88 -3.49
CA GLY A 103 7.28 -12.47 -4.17
C GLY A 103 5.97 -11.71 -3.93
N ARG A 104 6.02 -10.48 -3.40
CA ARG A 104 4.87 -9.64 -3.07
C ARG A 104 4.90 -8.34 -3.87
N PRO A 105 3.75 -7.70 -4.13
CA PRO A 105 3.73 -6.35 -4.67
C PRO A 105 4.50 -5.39 -3.76
N ALA A 106 5.19 -4.42 -4.35
CA ALA A 106 5.86 -3.39 -3.58
C ALA A 106 4.84 -2.50 -2.84
N PRO A 107 5.12 -2.11 -1.59
CA PRO A 107 4.25 -1.20 -0.84
C PRO A 107 4.24 0.19 -1.46
N THR A 108 3.22 0.97 -1.14
CA THR A 108 3.12 2.38 -1.57
C THR A 108 3.85 3.34 -0.63
N LEU A 109 4.30 2.87 0.53
CA LEU A 109 5.10 3.63 1.47
C LEU A 109 6.56 3.68 1.00
N LEU A 110 7.16 4.84 1.06
CA LEU A 110 8.59 5.00 0.82
C LEU A 110 9.18 6.11 1.67
N ARG A 111 10.50 6.10 1.83
CA ARG A 111 11.28 7.20 2.38
C ARG A 111 12.40 7.55 1.41
N PHE A 112 12.67 8.85 1.24
CA PHE A 112 13.78 9.27 0.40
C PHE A 112 15.08 9.33 1.17
N PRO A 113 16.18 8.85 0.56
CA PRO A 113 17.51 9.03 1.10
C PRO A 113 17.81 10.48 1.43
N TYR A 114 18.44 10.70 2.58
CA TYR A 114 18.86 12.04 3.06
C TYR A 114 17.71 13.03 3.29
N ALA A 115 16.45 12.56 3.40
CA ALA A 115 15.25 13.43 3.36
C ALA A 115 15.33 14.44 2.19
N SER A 116 15.90 14.01 1.06
CA SER A 116 16.23 14.87 -0.07
C SER A 116 15.15 14.85 -1.12
N TYR A 117 14.26 15.86 -1.08
CA TYR A 117 13.22 16.06 -2.09
C TYR A 117 12.87 17.55 -2.24
N ARG A 118 12.23 17.86 -3.36
CA ARG A 118 11.65 19.17 -3.68
C ARG A 118 10.13 19.01 -3.80
N GLU A 119 9.41 20.12 -3.80
CA GLU A 119 7.95 20.13 -3.93
C GLU A 119 7.49 19.38 -5.20
N GLU A 120 8.16 19.59 -6.32
CA GLU A 120 7.84 18.87 -7.56
C GLU A 120 8.01 17.34 -7.45
N ASN A 121 8.91 16.85 -6.58
CA ASN A 121 9.04 15.40 -6.35
C ASN A 121 7.81 14.85 -5.61
N LEU A 122 7.18 15.64 -4.75
CA LEU A 122 5.93 15.26 -4.08
C LEU A 122 4.78 15.17 -5.08
N GLU A 123 4.73 16.10 -6.06
CA GLU A 123 3.78 16.02 -7.16
C GLU A 123 3.97 14.74 -7.97
N TRP A 124 5.22 14.39 -8.29
CA TRP A 124 5.53 13.15 -9.02
C TRP A 124 5.18 11.89 -8.22
N LEU A 125 5.40 11.89 -6.92
CA LEU A 125 4.94 10.80 -6.04
C LEU A 125 3.42 10.67 -6.07
N HIS A 126 2.73 11.80 -6.05
CA HIS A 126 1.28 11.83 -6.16
C HIS A 126 0.77 11.21 -7.47
N GLU A 127 1.42 11.53 -8.61
CA GLU A 127 1.11 10.89 -9.91
C GLU A 127 1.21 9.34 -9.85
N TRP A 128 2.07 8.81 -8.99
CA TRP A 128 2.34 7.36 -8.87
C TRP A 128 1.77 6.75 -7.58
N ASN A 129 1.03 7.54 -6.82
CA ASN A 129 0.34 7.09 -5.63
C ASN A 129 1.25 6.53 -4.52
N TYR A 130 2.41 7.14 -4.36
CA TYR A 130 3.31 6.87 -3.26
C TYR A 130 3.05 7.81 -2.09
N LEU A 131 3.25 7.30 -0.87
CA LEU A 131 3.25 8.05 0.37
C LEU A 131 4.68 8.19 0.87
N LEU A 132 5.14 9.42 0.97
CA LEU A 132 6.43 9.72 1.59
C LEU A 132 6.27 9.70 3.11
N VAL A 133 7.08 8.87 3.77
CA VAL A 133 7.10 8.76 5.23
C VAL A 133 8.39 9.37 5.75
N GLU A 134 8.25 10.38 6.55
CA GLU A 134 9.32 10.97 7.34
C GLU A 134 9.17 10.59 8.81
N GLY A 135 10.00 11.12 9.67
CA GLY A 135 9.95 10.86 11.10
C GLY A 135 10.91 11.79 11.84
N ILE A 136 11.05 11.55 13.14
CA ILE A 136 12.04 12.22 13.94
C ILE A 136 13.40 11.58 13.70
N ASP A 137 14.33 12.33 13.12
CA ASP A 137 15.70 11.88 12.90
C ASP A 137 16.41 11.71 14.24
N THR A 138 16.81 10.49 14.55
CA THR A 138 17.52 10.16 15.80
C THR A 138 18.99 10.51 15.74
N ILE A 139 19.52 10.84 14.57
CA ILE A 139 20.93 11.15 14.28
C ILE A 139 21.88 9.98 14.62
N ASP A 140 21.38 8.75 14.61
CA ASP A 140 22.17 7.54 14.85
C ASP A 140 23.21 7.27 13.74
N TRP A 141 22.95 7.80 12.53
CA TRP A 141 23.89 7.81 11.41
C TRP A 141 25.22 8.54 11.70
N SER A 142 25.30 9.37 12.76
CA SER A 142 26.54 9.97 13.20
C SER A 142 27.41 9.03 14.05
N GLY A 143 26.90 7.84 14.40
CA GLY A 143 27.58 6.81 15.17
C GLY A 143 27.74 7.12 16.67
N PRO A 144 26.76 7.74 17.36
CA PRO A 144 26.87 8.02 18.79
C PRO A 144 26.88 6.72 19.60
N PRO A 145 27.43 6.76 20.83
CA PRO A 145 27.25 5.66 21.79
C PRO A 145 25.76 5.40 22.08
N SER A 146 25.41 4.14 22.34
CA SER A 146 24.00 3.75 22.57
C SER A 146 23.33 4.54 23.71
N ALA A 147 24.05 4.86 24.78
CA ALA A 147 23.51 5.65 25.90
C ALA A 147 23.13 7.06 25.49
N GLU A 148 23.97 7.74 24.69
CA GLU A 148 23.67 9.08 24.15
C GLU A 148 22.47 9.05 23.22
N LEU A 149 22.38 8.02 22.38
CA LEU A 149 21.23 7.82 21.49
C LEU A 149 19.94 7.61 22.28
N VAL A 150 19.97 6.81 23.35
CA VAL A 150 18.82 6.62 24.24
C VAL A 150 18.42 7.95 24.87
N ASP A 151 19.33 8.71 25.46
CA ASP A 151 19.02 9.99 26.10
C ASP A 151 18.40 11.00 25.13
N ARG A 152 18.84 10.98 23.88
CA ARG A 152 18.30 11.85 22.81
C ARG A 152 16.89 11.45 22.41
N VAL A 153 16.58 10.17 22.30
CA VAL A 153 15.31 9.66 21.79
C VAL A 153 14.23 9.54 22.86
N LEU A 154 14.60 9.36 24.12
CA LEU A 154 13.63 9.21 25.22
C LEU A 154 12.57 10.31 25.28
N PRO A 155 12.88 11.61 25.10
CA PRO A 155 11.87 12.67 25.10
C PRO A 155 10.86 12.59 23.94
N GLU A 156 11.22 11.89 22.86
CA GLU A 156 10.43 11.75 21.66
C GLU A 156 9.45 10.56 21.70
N LEU A 157 9.53 9.72 22.75
CA LEU A 157 8.60 8.60 22.93
C LEU A 157 7.22 9.12 23.29
N ALA A 158 6.38 9.32 22.30
CA ALA A 158 5.02 9.83 22.45
C ALA A 158 4.07 9.16 21.44
N ASN A 159 2.77 9.25 21.73
CA ASN A 159 1.73 8.70 20.84
C ASN A 159 1.89 9.19 19.40
N GLY A 160 1.86 8.25 18.47
CA GLY A 160 1.94 8.51 17.04
C GLY A 160 3.34 8.87 16.51
N THR A 161 4.38 8.90 17.34
CA THR A 161 5.74 9.24 16.87
C THR A 161 6.27 8.16 15.90
N ILE A 162 6.89 8.61 14.82
CA ILE A 162 7.67 7.80 13.90
C ILE A 162 9.15 8.15 14.16
N LEU A 163 9.93 7.20 14.64
CA LEU A 163 11.36 7.37 14.92
C LEU A 163 12.17 6.85 13.73
N MET A 164 13.08 7.65 13.21
CA MET A 164 13.93 7.31 12.08
C MET A 164 15.33 6.97 12.55
N PHE A 165 15.65 5.70 12.46
CA PHE A 165 16.97 5.11 12.67
C PHE A 165 17.55 4.60 11.35
N HIS A 166 18.76 4.07 11.41
CA HIS A 166 19.43 3.42 10.28
C HIS A 166 19.85 1.98 10.63
N ALA A 167 19.75 1.13 9.61
CA ALA A 167 20.30 -0.23 9.67
C ALA A 167 21.49 -0.32 8.72
N ASN A 168 22.65 0.24 9.16
CA ASN A 168 23.87 0.28 8.38
C ASN A 168 25.12 0.14 9.27
N GLU A 169 26.30 0.16 8.68
CA GLU A 169 27.58 -0.08 9.35
C GLU A 169 27.99 1.05 10.30
N ILE A 170 27.46 2.25 10.14
CA ILE A 170 27.75 3.41 11.01
C ILE A 170 26.88 3.33 12.26
N ALA A 171 25.61 3.00 12.09
CA ALA A 171 24.62 2.90 13.16
C ALA A 171 24.72 1.58 13.97
N LYS A 172 25.92 1.09 14.21
CA LYS A 172 26.17 -0.20 14.89
C LYS A 172 25.73 -0.24 16.35
N GLU A 173 25.61 0.91 17.01
CA GLU A 173 25.14 1.03 18.39
C GLU A 173 23.61 1.13 18.48
N THR A 174 22.91 1.35 17.36
CA THR A 174 21.46 1.45 17.29
C THR A 174 20.73 0.24 17.83
N PRO A 175 21.11 -1.03 17.56
CA PRO A 175 20.43 -2.19 18.15
C PRO A 175 20.40 -2.18 19.69
N GLN A 176 21.53 -1.80 20.32
CA GLN A 176 21.60 -1.71 21.78
C GLN A 176 20.73 -0.59 22.32
N ALA A 177 20.69 0.57 21.65
CA ALA A 177 19.82 1.68 22.02
C ALA A 177 18.34 1.30 21.86
N VAL A 178 17.98 0.66 20.75
CA VAL A 178 16.61 0.16 20.45
C VAL A 178 16.13 -0.80 21.54
N THR A 179 16.97 -1.76 21.97
CA THR A 179 16.63 -2.65 23.11
C THR A 179 16.24 -1.88 24.37
N SER A 180 16.91 -0.76 24.65
CA SER A 180 16.59 0.08 25.79
C SER A 180 15.33 0.91 25.57
N LEU A 181 15.19 1.52 24.38
CA LEU A 181 14.05 2.35 24.02
C LEU A 181 12.74 1.55 23.97
N VAL A 182 12.77 0.31 23.47
CA VAL A 182 11.62 -0.59 23.47
C VAL A 182 11.11 -0.84 24.90
N ARG A 183 12.01 -1.07 25.85
CA ARG A 183 11.62 -1.22 27.27
C ARG A 183 10.99 0.05 27.85
N HIS A 184 11.53 1.22 27.52
CA HIS A 184 10.95 2.51 27.96
C HIS A 184 9.59 2.78 27.32
N ALA A 185 9.41 2.49 26.04
CA ALA A 185 8.13 2.60 25.35
C ALA A 185 7.07 1.70 26.00
N HIS A 186 7.40 0.45 26.31
CA HIS A 186 6.53 -0.45 27.05
C HIS A 186 6.16 0.09 28.43
N ALA A 187 7.12 0.62 29.17
CA ALA A 187 6.86 1.20 30.49
C ALA A 187 5.92 2.40 30.45
N GLN A 188 5.86 3.09 29.31
CA GLN A 188 4.92 4.19 29.05
C GLN A 188 3.59 3.70 28.46
N GLY A 189 3.39 2.41 28.22
CA GLY A 189 2.17 1.85 27.64
C GLY A 189 2.05 2.09 26.13
N LEU A 190 3.16 2.37 25.44
CA LEU A 190 3.19 2.53 23.99
C LEU A 190 3.33 1.18 23.30
N ALA A 191 2.44 0.86 22.37
CA ALA A 191 2.58 -0.28 21.47
C ALA A 191 3.51 0.09 20.30
N MET A 192 4.50 -0.75 20.05
CA MET A 192 5.44 -0.56 18.93
C MET A 192 4.95 -1.36 17.73
N VAL A 193 4.47 -0.64 16.74
CA VAL A 193 3.79 -1.19 15.55
C VAL A 193 4.52 -0.80 14.27
N SER A 194 4.17 -1.44 13.16
CA SER A 194 4.64 -1.01 11.84
C SER A 194 4.06 0.36 11.46
N VAL A 195 4.69 1.05 10.51
CA VAL A 195 4.14 2.32 9.98
C VAL A 195 2.77 2.07 9.37
N SER A 196 2.60 0.99 8.61
CA SER A 196 1.29 0.63 8.06
C SER A 196 0.22 0.48 9.14
N GLU A 197 0.52 -0.21 10.22
CA GLU A 197 -0.42 -0.39 11.33
C GLU A 197 -0.67 0.93 12.09
N LEU A 198 0.38 1.72 12.31
CA LEU A 198 0.28 3.05 12.92
C LEU A 198 -0.69 3.95 12.15
N LEU A 199 -0.59 3.96 10.83
CA LEU A 199 -1.44 4.77 9.96
C LEU A 199 -2.87 4.22 9.90
N HIS A 200 -3.04 2.91 9.88
CA HIS A 200 -4.36 2.27 9.89
C HIS A 200 -5.17 2.63 11.16
N THR A 201 -4.54 2.53 12.32
CA THR A 201 -5.18 2.87 13.60
C THR A 201 -5.47 4.37 13.74
N ALA A 202 -4.75 5.21 13.00
CA ALA A 202 -4.99 6.63 12.93
C ALA A 202 -6.24 7.05 12.14
N GLY A 203 -6.97 6.09 11.55
CA GLY A 203 -8.01 6.40 10.57
C GLY A 203 -7.45 6.63 9.16
N TYR A 204 -6.14 6.50 8.98
CA TYR A 204 -5.50 6.38 7.68
C TYR A 204 -5.47 4.90 7.35
N SER A 205 -6.18 4.47 6.34
CA SER A 205 -6.04 3.09 5.88
C SER A 205 -4.72 2.94 5.12
N THR A 206 -4.02 1.88 5.41
CA THR A 206 -2.83 1.46 4.68
C THR A 206 -3.21 1.11 3.25
N GLY A 207 -2.92 2.00 2.34
CA GLY A 207 -2.99 1.76 0.91
C GLY A 207 -4.37 1.65 0.28
N GLU A 208 -5.42 1.26 1.01
CA GLU A 208 -6.74 1.05 0.39
C GLU A 208 -7.72 2.22 0.53
N ARG A 209 -7.50 3.17 1.44
CA ARG A 209 -8.43 4.29 1.65
C ARG A 209 -7.79 5.69 1.70
N LEU A 210 -6.49 5.82 1.72
CA LEU A 210 -5.83 7.12 1.70
C LEU A 210 -5.97 7.81 0.35
N TRP A 211 -6.04 7.01 -0.71
CA TRP A 211 -6.05 7.51 -2.07
C TRP A 211 -7.14 6.81 -2.85
N GLN A 212 -8.03 7.60 -3.40
CA GLN A 212 -9.04 7.15 -4.36
C GLN A 212 -8.79 7.82 -5.68
N VAL A 213 -8.92 7.09 -6.77
CA VAL A 213 -9.10 7.69 -8.08
C VAL A 213 -10.57 8.00 -8.23
N ARG A 214 -10.89 9.28 -8.35
CA ARG A 214 -12.21 9.78 -8.69
C ARG A 214 -12.17 10.29 -10.12
N PHE A 215 -13.09 9.85 -10.95
CA PHE A 215 -13.10 10.25 -12.34
C PHE A 215 -14.50 10.47 -12.88
N LYS A 216 -14.61 11.42 -13.84
CA LYS A 216 -15.80 11.64 -14.64
C LYS A 216 -15.64 10.90 -15.95
N PRO A 217 -16.45 9.89 -16.21
CA PRO A 217 -16.31 9.11 -17.42
C PRO A 217 -16.88 9.87 -18.63
N THR A 218 -16.26 9.66 -19.78
CA THR A 218 -16.84 9.99 -21.06
C THR A 218 -17.41 8.72 -21.69
N LEU A 219 -18.70 8.71 -22.02
CA LEU A 219 -19.33 7.56 -22.66
C LEU A 219 -18.71 7.30 -24.03
N GLN A 220 -18.41 6.01 -24.29
CA GLN A 220 -17.86 5.57 -25.57
C GLN A 220 -18.93 4.78 -26.35
N ASP A 221 -19.13 5.11 -27.63
CA ASP A 221 -20.13 4.47 -28.50
C ASP A 221 -19.84 2.98 -28.78
N SER A 222 -18.62 2.52 -28.52
CA SER A 222 -18.19 1.13 -28.76
C SER A 222 -18.42 0.17 -27.58
N PHE A 223 -19.05 0.63 -26.51
CA PHE A 223 -19.30 -0.22 -25.35
C PHE A 223 -20.39 -1.27 -25.63
N LEU A 224 -20.08 -2.53 -25.38
CA LEU A 224 -20.99 -3.67 -25.52
C LEU A 224 -21.55 -4.08 -24.15
N SER A 225 -22.59 -3.40 -23.69
CA SER A 225 -23.24 -3.65 -22.39
C SER A 225 -23.80 -5.08 -22.25
N GLU A 226 -24.22 -5.68 -23.36
CA GLU A 226 -24.78 -7.05 -23.42
C GLU A 226 -23.83 -8.15 -22.92
N GLN A 227 -22.51 -7.87 -22.86
CA GLN A 227 -21.52 -8.80 -22.39
C GLN A 227 -21.38 -8.80 -20.86
N TRP A 228 -21.97 -7.82 -20.20
CA TRP A 228 -21.97 -7.71 -18.73
C TRP A 228 -23.34 -8.11 -18.20
N LYS A 229 -23.37 -9.10 -17.33
CA LYS A 229 -24.59 -9.58 -16.69
C LYS A 229 -24.50 -9.46 -15.19
N ARG A 230 -25.60 -9.05 -14.58
CA ARG A 230 -25.71 -9.04 -13.13
C ARG A 230 -25.66 -10.47 -12.62
N VAL A 231 -24.90 -10.65 -11.55
CA VAL A 231 -24.78 -11.93 -10.84
C VAL A 231 -25.78 -11.90 -9.69
N ASP A 232 -26.90 -12.57 -9.87
CA ASP A 232 -27.98 -12.63 -8.91
C ASP A 232 -28.15 -14.08 -8.39
N GLY A 233 -28.08 -14.22 -7.09
CA GLY A 233 -28.28 -15.51 -6.45
C GLY A 233 -27.02 -16.29 -6.11
N GLU A 234 -27.17 -17.20 -5.14
CA GLU A 234 -26.05 -17.89 -4.49
C GLU A 234 -25.31 -18.85 -5.44
N ASP A 235 -26.04 -19.53 -6.34
CA ASP A 235 -25.42 -20.50 -7.25
C ASP A 235 -24.52 -19.83 -8.29
N GLU A 236 -24.95 -18.68 -8.79
CA GLU A 236 -24.18 -17.91 -9.76
C GLU A 236 -22.95 -17.26 -9.13
N LEU A 237 -23.08 -16.76 -7.89
CA LEU A 237 -21.96 -16.29 -7.09
C LEU A 237 -20.94 -17.40 -6.79
N ARG A 238 -21.41 -18.62 -6.50
CA ARG A 238 -20.56 -19.81 -6.31
C ARG A 238 -19.78 -20.15 -7.58
N LYS A 239 -20.45 -20.08 -8.74
CA LYS A 239 -19.81 -20.32 -10.03
C LYS A 239 -18.76 -19.24 -10.33
N LEU A 240 -19.10 -17.96 -10.15
CA LEU A 240 -18.15 -16.87 -10.31
C LEU A 240 -16.92 -17.03 -9.41
N ALA A 241 -17.16 -17.43 -8.15
CA ALA A 241 -16.10 -17.65 -7.19
C ALA A 241 -15.17 -18.79 -7.62
N ALA A 242 -15.73 -19.91 -8.13
CA ALA A 242 -14.95 -21.03 -8.64
C ALA A 242 -14.11 -20.63 -9.86
N ASP A 243 -14.71 -19.94 -10.82
CA ASP A 243 -14.02 -19.43 -12.01
C ASP A 243 -12.89 -18.48 -11.62
N SER A 244 -13.09 -17.56 -10.66
CA SER A 244 -12.08 -16.59 -10.21
C SER A 244 -10.90 -17.24 -9.50
N LEU A 245 -11.10 -18.38 -8.84
CA LEU A 245 -10.01 -19.18 -8.27
C LEU A 245 -9.08 -19.75 -9.35
N GLU A 246 -9.67 -20.24 -10.45
CA GLU A 246 -8.90 -20.75 -11.59
C GLU A 246 -8.07 -19.66 -12.28
N TRP A 247 -8.47 -18.40 -12.16
CA TRP A 247 -7.72 -17.28 -12.74
C TRP A 247 -6.48 -16.88 -11.94
N GLY A 248 -6.22 -17.55 -10.81
CA GLY A 248 -5.13 -17.16 -9.91
C GLY A 248 -5.32 -15.79 -9.29
N ASN A 249 -6.58 -15.39 -9.05
CA ASN A 249 -6.91 -14.12 -8.39
C ASN A 249 -6.15 -14.02 -7.06
N PRO A 250 -5.23 -13.05 -6.88
CA PRO A 250 -4.43 -12.91 -5.67
C PRO A 250 -5.27 -12.61 -4.43
N LYS A 251 -6.52 -12.17 -4.60
CA LYS A 251 -7.50 -11.98 -3.52
C LYS A 251 -8.31 -13.23 -3.24
N ALA A 252 -8.26 -14.24 -4.14
CA ALA A 252 -8.88 -15.54 -3.88
C ALA A 252 -8.09 -16.20 -2.74
N PRO A 253 -8.76 -16.53 -1.65
CA PRO A 253 -8.09 -17.01 -0.46
C PRO A 253 -7.48 -18.38 -0.67
N THR A 254 -6.18 -18.52 -0.43
CA THR A 254 -5.38 -19.74 -0.68
C THR A 254 -5.43 -20.77 0.44
N GLY A 255 -6.30 -20.62 1.45
CA GLY A 255 -6.35 -21.51 2.60
C GLY A 255 -7.71 -22.19 2.81
N PRO A 256 -7.75 -23.39 3.45
CA PRO A 256 -9.00 -24.05 3.79
C PRO A 256 -9.87 -23.14 4.68
N GLY A 257 -11.07 -22.81 4.21
CA GLY A 257 -12.02 -21.94 4.91
C GLY A 257 -12.01 -20.46 4.52
N SER A 258 -11.03 -20.01 3.76
CA SER A 258 -10.97 -18.62 3.31
C SER A 258 -11.89 -18.35 2.10
N TYR A 259 -12.09 -19.36 1.24
CA TYR A 259 -13.07 -19.32 0.16
C TYR A 259 -14.50 -19.05 0.66
N GLY A 260 -14.92 -19.74 1.72
CA GLY A 260 -16.21 -19.51 2.34
C GLY A 260 -16.41 -18.10 2.90
N LYS A 261 -15.35 -17.50 3.44
CA LYS A 261 -15.41 -16.12 3.94
C LYS A 261 -15.51 -15.08 2.81
N TRP A 262 -14.78 -15.30 1.72
CA TRP A 262 -14.87 -14.41 0.56
C TRP A 262 -16.24 -14.51 -0.12
N LEU A 263 -16.75 -15.73 -0.34
CA LEU A 263 -18.09 -15.94 -0.86
C LEU A 263 -19.17 -15.36 0.06
N GLN A 264 -19.02 -15.50 1.38
CA GLN A 264 -19.91 -14.89 2.36
C GLN A 264 -19.88 -13.36 2.30
N ALA A 265 -18.69 -12.77 2.16
CA ALA A 265 -18.55 -11.31 2.01
C ALA A 265 -19.22 -10.83 0.71
N LEU A 266 -18.99 -11.51 -0.41
CA LEU A 266 -19.60 -11.18 -1.69
C LEU A 266 -21.13 -11.36 -1.65
N SER A 267 -21.63 -12.46 -1.06
CA SER A 267 -23.06 -12.68 -0.85
C SER A 267 -23.71 -11.67 0.07
N ALA A 268 -23.00 -11.22 1.12
CA ALA A 268 -23.47 -10.19 2.03
C ALA A 268 -23.58 -8.84 1.31
N GLN A 269 -22.62 -8.50 0.45
CA GLN A 269 -22.67 -7.30 -0.38
C GLN A 269 -23.85 -7.30 -1.34
N VAL A 270 -24.12 -8.43 -2.01
CA VAL A 270 -25.25 -8.56 -2.95
C VAL A 270 -26.61 -8.47 -2.25
N ASN A 271 -26.71 -8.92 -1.00
CA ASN A 271 -27.97 -9.02 -0.25
C ASN A 271 -28.22 -7.81 0.67
N SER A 272 -27.27 -6.88 0.84
CA SER A 272 -27.32 -5.94 1.97
C SER A 272 -28.30 -4.77 1.81
N ASP A 273 -28.77 -4.40 0.63
CA ASP A 273 -29.73 -3.28 0.47
C ASP A 273 -30.18 -2.96 -0.96
N GLY A 274 -29.73 -3.69 -1.94
CA GLY A 274 -30.00 -3.40 -3.35
C GLY A 274 -29.11 -2.32 -3.97
N GLU A 275 -28.19 -1.74 -3.19
CA GLU A 275 -27.25 -0.72 -3.67
C GLU A 275 -25.94 -1.32 -4.21
N THR A 276 -25.54 -2.50 -3.72
CA THR A 276 -24.36 -3.21 -4.22
C THR A 276 -24.71 -4.10 -5.40
N ARG A 277 -23.94 -3.97 -6.47
CA ARG A 277 -24.09 -4.71 -7.71
C ARG A 277 -22.84 -5.50 -8.00
N VAL A 278 -23.01 -6.79 -8.25
CA VAL A 278 -21.97 -7.64 -8.80
C VAL A 278 -22.34 -7.97 -10.21
N VAL A 279 -21.48 -7.65 -11.16
CA VAL A 279 -21.65 -8.03 -12.56
C VAL A 279 -20.46 -8.81 -13.05
N ALA A 280 -20.71 -9.78 -13.90
CA ALA A 280 -19.66 -10.57 -14.51
C ALA A 280 -19.75 -10.51 -16.03
N ARG A 281 -18.61 -10.56 -16.68
CA ARG A 281 -18.48 -10.72 -18.13
C ARG A 281 -18.18 -12.17 -18.42
N SER A 282 -19.02 -12.80 -19.24
CA SER A 282 -18.90 -14.21 -19.59
C SER A 282 -18.54 -14.38 -21.06
N PHE A 283 -17.75 -15.40 -21.36
CA PHE A 283 -17.46 -15.86 -22.71
C PHE A 283 -17.55 -17.40 -22.71
N ALA A 284 -18.34 -17.95 -23.64
CA ALA A 284 -18.52 -19.39 -23.77
C ALA A 284 -18.90 -20.11 -22.45
N ASP A 285 -19.88 -19.59 -21.71
CA ASP A 285 -20.38 -20.10 -20.42
C ASP A 285 -19.38 -20.06 -19.24
N GLN A 286 -18.22 -19.45 -19.40
CA GLN A 286 -17.29 -19.18 -18.32
C GLN A 286 -17.23 -17.67 -18.01
N HIS A 287 -17.14 -17.33 -16.73
CA HIS A 287 -16.86 -15.96 -16.35
C HIS A 287 -15.41 -15.60 -16.73
N TRP A 288 -15.21 -14.39 -17.21
CA TRP A 288 -13.91 -13.90 -17.66
C TRP A 288 -13.42 -12.71 -16.82
N ALA A 289 -14.37 -11.93 -16.32
CA ALA A 289 -14.11 -10.82 -15.43
C ALA A 289 -15.31 -10.60 -14.51
N TYR A 290 -15.08 -9.98 -13.37
CA TYR A 290 -16.17 -9.45 -12.55
C TYR A 290 -15.79 -8.08 -12.00
N VAL A 291 -16.81 -7.31 -11.61
CA VAL A 291 -16.69 -6.09 -10.84
C VAL A 291 -17.83 -6.03 -9.82
N SER A 292 -17.51 -5.60 -8.61
CA SER A 292 -18.47 -5.28 -7.56
C SER A 292 -18.46 -3.77 -7.38
N ALA A 293 -19.62 -3.13 -7.41
CA ALA A 293 -19.77 -1.70 -7.25
C ALA A 293 -20.97 -1.36 -6.39
N SER A 294 -20.89 -0.24 -5.64
CA SER A 294 -21.98 0.33 -4.85
C SER A 294 -22.22 1.78 -5.22
N VAL A 295 -23.43 2.28 -4.96
CA VAL A 295 -23.75 3.70 -5.14
C VAL A 295 -23.66 4.40 -3.79
N ARG A 296 -22.93 5.52 -3.74
CA ARG A 296 -22.79 6.36 -2.54
C ARG A 296 -22.98 7.83 -2.94
N GLY A 297 -24.17 8.33 -2.68
CA GLY A 297 -24.53 9.69 -3.09
C GLY A 297 -24.53 9.84 -4.61
N ASP A 298 -23.67 10.68 -5.14
CA ASP A 298 -23.46 10.92 -6.59
C ASP A 298 -22.30 10.10 -7.18
N GLU A 299 -21.80 9.12 -6.44
CA GLU A 299 -20.65 8.30 -6.82
C GLU A 299 -21.01 6.82 -7.03
N LEU A 300 -20.48 6.23 -8.10
CA LEU A 300 -20.38 4.78 -8.27
C LEU A 300 -19.02 4.32 -7.76
N VAL A 301 -19.00 3.58 -6.66
CA VAL A 301 -17.77 3.11 -6.02
C VAL A 301 -17.44 1.70 -6.49
N LEU A 302 -16.28 1.51 -7.12
CA LEU A 302 -15.78 0.19 -7.49
C LEU A 302 -15.13 -0.46 -6.26
N GLU A 303 -15.80 -1.47 -5.69
CA GLU A 303 -15.39 -2.12 -4.45
C GLU A 303 -14.38 -3.24 -4.67
N ASP A 304 -14.58 -4.04 -5.70
CA ASP A 304 -13.70 -5.16 -6.07
C ASP A 304 -13.83 -5.52 -7.55
N PHE A 305 -12.76 -6.02 -8.13
CA PHE A 305 -12.78 -6.60 -9.47
C PHE A 305 -11.65 -7.60 -9.69
N ALA A 306 -11.84 -8.53 -10.60
CA ALA A 306 -10.79 -9.41 -11.09
C ALA A 306 -11.05 -9.82 -12.55
N THR A 307 -9.99 -10.28 -13.20
CA THR A 307 -10.01 -10.73 -14.60
C THR A 307 -9.20 -12.00 -14.77
N LYS A 308 -9.62 -12.86 -15.69
CA LYS A 308 -8.95 -14.14 -16.00
C LYS A 308 -7.52 -13.95 -16.47
N GLU A 309 -7.28 -12.88 -17.20
CA GLU A 309 -5.95 -12.51 -17.68
C GLU A 309 -5.59 -11.10 -17.24
N PRO A 310 -4.37 -10.85 -16.76
CA PRO A 310 -3.94 -9.54 -16.28
C PRO A 310 -3.62 -8.58 -17.46
N HIS A 311 -4.49 -8.52 -18.48
CA HIS A 311 -4.32 -7.62 -19.61
C HIS A 311 -4.82 -6.22 -19.29
N ALA A 312 -4.11 -5.21 -19.83
CA ALA A 312 -4.52 -3.81 -19.74
C ALA A 312 -5.95 -3.61 -20.28
N ASP A 313 -6.32 -4.35 -21.32
CA ASP A 313 -7.63 -4.28 -21.95
C ASP A 313 -8.79 -4.70 -21.02
N ALA A 314 -8.55 -5.63 -20.10
CA ALA A 314 -9.57 -6.07 -19.17
C ALA A 314 -10.05 -4.95 -18.24
N LEU A 315 -9.13 -4.13 -17.76
CA LEU A 315 -9.44 -2.98 -16.92
C LEU A 315 -10.16 -1.88 -17.74
N VAL A 316 -9.81 -1.72 -19.01
CA VAL A 316 -10.53 -0.83 -19.94
C VAL A 316 -12.02 -1.21 -20.02
N TYR A 317 -12.33 -2.50 -20.15
CA TYR A 317 -13.72 -2.96 -20.19
C TYR A 317 -14.46 -2.72 -18.88
N ILE A 318 -13.79 -2.87 -17.73
CA ILE A 318 -14.37 -2.56 -16.42
C ILE A 318 -14.67 -1.08 -16.30
N LEU A 319 -13.76 -0.21 -16.71
CA LEU A 319 -13.94 1.24 -16.66
C LEU A 319 -15.05 1.71 -17.63
N GLN A 320 -15.14 1.12 -18.81
CA GLN A 320 -16.22 1.40 -19.76
C GLN A 320 -17.59 0.95 -19.20
N TRP A 321 -17.67 -0.23 -18.60
CA TRP A 321 -18.88 -0.67 -17.90
C TRP A 321 -19.26 0.32 -16.80
N ALA A 322 -18.31 0.69 -15.95
CA ALA A 322 -18.53 1.62 -14.84
C ALA A 322 -19.04 2.98 -15.34
N ALA A 323 -18.52 3.48 -16.47
CA ALA A 323 -18.97 4.72 -17.09
C ALA A 323 -20.46 4.65 -17.52
N HIS A 324 -20.86 3.57 -18.17
CA HIS A 324 -22.23 3.38 -18.59
C HIS A 324 -23.17 3.15 -17.40
N GLU A 325 -22.74 2.39 -16.40
CA GLU A 325 -23.53 2.14 -15.20
C GLU A 325 -23.72 3.40 -14.38
N ALA A 326 -22.67 4.20 -14.18
CA ALA A 326 -22.75 5.51 -13.51
C ALA A 326 -23.74 6.44 -14.19
N ALA A 327 -23.67 6.54 -15.53
CA ALA A 327 -24.60 7.35 -16.31
C ALA A 327 -26.06 6.86 -16.18
N ALA A 328 -26.28 5.53 -16.22
CA ALA A 328 -27.61 4.94 -16.05
C ALA A 328 -28.22 5.18 -14.65
N LEU A 329 -27.36 5.32 -13.65
CA LEU A 329 -27.73 5.55 -12.25
C LEU A 329 -27.78 7.03 -11.86
N GLY A 330 -27.36 7.93 -12.77
CA GLY A 330 -27.27 9.36 -12.50
C GLY A 330 -26.09 9.74 -11.59
N CYS A 331 -25.09 8.88 -11.45
CA CYS A 331 -23.85 9.20 -10.74
C CYS A 331 -22.98 10.12 -11.59
N GLU A 332 -22.48 11.18 -10.97
CA GLU A 332 -21.57 12.11 -11.63
C GLU A 332 -20.13 11.59 -11.65
N TRP A 333 -19.76 10.83 -10.62
CA TRP A 333 -18.40 10.37 -10.40
C TRP A 333 -18.32 8.85 -10.29
N ILE A 334 -17.15 8.31 -10.66
CA ILE A 334 -16.76 6.94 -10.36
C ILE A 334 -15.54 7.02 -9.47
N THR A 335 -15.54 6.22 -8.40
CA THR A 335 -14.48 6.20 -7.41
C THR A 335 -13.94 4.78 -7.24
N SER A 336 -12.63 4.64 -7.16
CA SER A 336 -11.97 3.36 -6.92
C SER A 336 -10.75 3.53 -6.01
N THR A 337 -10.62 2.61 -5.07
CA THR A 337 -9.41 2.44 -4.25
C THR A 337 -8.51 1.34 -4.79
N LEU A 338 -8.97 0.60 -5.81
CA LEU A 338 -8.32 -0.58 -6.35
C LEU A 338 -7.36 -0.20 -7.46
N ASP A 339 -6.12 -0.68 -7.39
CA ASP A 339 -5.08 -0.50 -8.43
C ASP A 339 -5.02 0.91 -9.03
N MET A 340 -5.01 1.91 -8.15
CA MET A 340 -5.22 3.32 -8.48
C MET A 340 -4.27 3.87 -9.54
N ARG A 341 -3.00 3.46 -9.52
CA ARG A 341 -2.00 3.91 -10.52
C ARG A 341 -2.41 3.53 -11.93
N ARG A 342 -2.89 2.29 -12.07
CA ARG A 342 -3.29 1.71 -13.34
C ARG A 342 -4.60 2.31 -13.81
N ILE A 343 -5.53 2.50 -12.89
CA ILE A 343 -6.83 3.15 -13.17
C ILE A 343 -6.61 4.59 -13.59
N HIS A 344 -5.84 5.38 -12.86
CA HIS A 344 -5.58 6.78 -13.20
C HIS A 344 -4.98 6.93 -14.60
N LYS A 345 -3.94 6.17 -14.91
CA LYS A 345 -3.31 6.17 -16.23
C LYS A 345 -4.27 5.76 -17.35
N LEU A 346 -5.14 4.79 -17.10
CA LEU A 346 -6.13 4.35 -18.07
C LEU A 346 -7.25 5.37 -18.25
N CYS A 347 -7.70 6.04 -17.20
CA CYS A 347 -8.67 7.15 -17.29
C CYS A 347 -8.14 8.26 -18.19
N GLU A 348 -6.87 8.66 -18.04
CA GLU A 348 -6.24 9.64 -18.93
C GLU A 348 -6.23 9.17 -20.39
N GLN A 349 -5.87 7.91 -20.63
CA GLN A 349 -5.84 7.32 -21.97
C GLN A 349 -7.23 7.22 -22.60
N LEU A 350 -8.27 7.03 -21.80
CA LEU A 350 -9.67 6.98 -22.22
C LEU A 350 -10.30 8.39 -22.35
N GLY A 351 -9.55 9.45 -22.02
CA GLY A 351 -10.04 10.83 -22.05
C GLY A 351 -11.04 11.15 -20.93
N PHE A 352 -10.99 10.40 -19.82
CA PHE A 352 -11.79 10.68 -18.63
C PHE A 352 -11.11 11.80 -17.82
N GLU A 353 -11.90 12.72 -17.29
CA GLU A 353 -11.41 13.66 -16.28
C GLU A 353 -11.15 12.87 -14.99
N SER A 354 -9.92 12.85 -14.50
CA SER A 354 -9.56 12.10 -13.32
C SER A 354 -8.79 12.94 -12.31
N ALA A 355 -9.01 12.65 -11.03
CA ALA A 355 -8.28 13.22 -9.91
C ALA A 355 -8.00 12.13 -8.88
N ILE A 356 -6.84 12.20 -8.25
CA ILE A 356 -6.55 11.39 -7.07
C ILE A 356 -7.03 12.18 -5.86
N VAL A 357 -7.93 11.60 -5.08
CA VAL A 357 -8.56 12.25 -3.92
C VAL A 357 -8.10 11.55 -2.66
N VAL A 358 -7.77 12.33 -1.64
CA VAL A 358 -7.51 11.81 -0.29
C VAL A 358 -8.83 11.85 0.47
N GLN A 359 -9.28 10.71 0.98
CA GLN A 359 -10.37 10.72 1.95
C GLN A 359 -9.83 11.19 3.30
N GLU A 360 -10.39 12.29 3.80
CA GLU A 360 -10.30 12.65 5.21
C GLU A 360 -11.18 11.67 5.99
N GLY A 361 -10.55 10.83 6.84
CA GLY A 361 -11.23 9.86 7.68
C GLY A 361 -11.96 10.49 8.85
#